data_ccc615537c12b1ddaacb017e1a126c09
#
_entry.id   ccc615537c12b1ddaacb017e1a126c09
#
_cell.length_a   1.000
_cell.length_b   1.000
_cell.length_c   1.000
_cell.angle_alpha   90.00
_cell.angle_beta   90.00
_cell.angle_gamma   90.00
#
_symmetry.space_group_name_H-M   'P 1'
#
loop_
_entity.id
_entity.type
_entity.pdbx_description
1 polymer ?
#
loop_
_entity_poly.entity_id
_entity_poly.type
_entity_poly.pdbx_seq_one_letter_code
_entity_poly.pdbx_strand_id
1 'polypeptide(L)'
;MKPNNLSFWMQSLDMSPYSASSDPALLLPSYQCDVAIIGGGFSGLWLAYYLKLAQPETKIALFEAQHIGYGASGRNGGWLSSNIPSVINNLLKHPSITPAQIQLLQRQVINTIDVVDDVCQQEQIDCDLHKGGLLFIATNEAQIERLQHYHESELAYGFAEHELNMLSAAESQQHINIPSMVAALHYQHGARIHPAKLALGLRERLLGMGVAIFENTPVRAFSKNHLDLGKSTVQADKILCCTEGYSDQILHNRKIIPVNSSIIMTKPLPESFWQRFGWQNNELLGDVAHLYIYAQKTRDNRILFGGRGAPYQYNSVDAGVGQLDGNTTQQLYQRLGELFPDTVFEIDRAWKGSLGVTRDWNPSVSYSAEQGLGFIYGFGGNGVGPTNLAARTIVDKICGRYTELTALPWNDYQCPTWEPEPFRWLGIQSMYKMLAAADKLEYGLKLKKSAFFAGTAYKICGLD
;
A
#
# COMPACT_ATOMS: atom_id res chain seq x y z
N MET A 1 0.32 -21.44 13.41
CA MET A 1 0.61 -19.99 13.47
C MET A 1 0.63 -19.54 14.92
N LYS A 2 1.56 -18.67 15.32
CA LYS A 2 1.47 -18.00 16.61
C LYS A 2 0.32 -17.00 16.53
N PRO A 3 -0.71 -17.06 17.39
CA PRO A 3 -1.94 -16.24 17.27
C PRO A 3 -1.68 -14.73 17.27
N ASN A 4 -0.54 -14.28 17.75
CA ASN A 4 -0.19 -12.88 17.96
C ASN A 4 0.41 -12.15 16.74
N ASN A 5 0.55 -12.82 15.59
CA ASN A 5 1.17 -12.23 14.38
C ASN A 5 0.18 -11.83 13.28
N LEU A 6 -1.11 -12.06 13.48
CA LEU A 6 -2.13 -11.69 12.50
C LEU A 6 -2.57 -10.23 12.65
N SER A 7 -2.89 -9.57 11.52
CA SER A 7 -3.62 -8.30 11.55
C SER A 7 -5.04 -8.52 12.09
N PHE A 8 -5.71 -7.44 12.49
CA PHE A 8 -7.14 -7.49 12.80
C PHE A 8 -7.93 -8.08 11.62
N TRP A 9 -7.61 -7.66 10.40
CA TRP A 9 -8.28 -8.10 9.19
C TRP A 9 -8.30 -9.61 8.99
N MET A 10 -7.16 -10.27 9.19
CA MET A 10 -7.06 -11.72 9.04
C MET A 10 -7.67 -12.48 10.22
N GLN A 11 -7.60 -11.89 11.42
CA GLN A 11 -8.13 -12.55 12.62
C GLN A 11 -9.66 -12.47 12.72
N SER A 12 -10.26 -11.41 12.18
CA SER A 12 -11.71 -11.20 12.22
C SER A 12 -12.48 -12.09 11.25
N LEU A 13 -11.80 -12.80 10.36
CA LEU A 13 -12.44 -13.64 9.35
C LEU A 13 -12.70 -15.06 9.88
N ASP A 14 -13.88 -15.56 9.60
CA ASP A 14 -14.15 -17.00 9.62
C ASP A 14 -13.45 -17.63 8.41
N MET A 15 -12.55 -18.57 8.66
CA MET A 15 -11.80 -19.25 7.59
C MET A 15 -12.53 -20.48 7.04
N SER A 16 -13.66 -20.88 7.63
CA SER A 16 -14.41 -22.08 7.23
C SER A 16 -14.94 -22.04 5.77
N PRO A 17 -15.30 -20.89 5.19
CA PRO A 17 -15.76 -20.84 3.79
C PRO A 17 -14.64 -20.96 2.75
N TYR A 18 -13.37 -20.84 3.18
CA TYR A 18 -12.26 -20.79 2.24
C TYR A 18 -11.70 -22.18 1.94
N SER A 19 -11.42 -22.44 0.65
CA SER A 19 -10.89 -23.70 0.16
C SER A 19 -9.48 -23.99 0.71
N ALA A 20 -9.08 -25.25 0.72
CA ALA A 20 -7.70 -25.60 1.02
C ALA A 20 -6.76 -25.12 -0.10
N SER A 21 -5.52 -24.80 0.26
CA SER A 21 -4.44 -24.55 -0.71
C SER A 21 -4.07 -25.82 -1.44
N SER A 22 -3.34 -25.68 -2.55
CA SER A 22 -2.81 -26.83 -3.29
C SER A 22 -1.89 -27.68 -2.40
N ASP A 23 -1.98 -29.01 -2.54
CA ASP A 23 -1.19 -29.93 -1.74
C ASP A 23 0.32 -29.75 -2.04
N PRO A 24 1.15 -29.45 -1.05
CA PRO A 24 2.60 -29.35 -1.24
C PRO A 24 3.27 -30.64 -1.75
N ALA A 25 2.63 -31.80 -1.57
CA ALA A 25 3.13 -33.06 -2.12
C ALA A 25 3.24 -33.04 -3.64
N LEU A 26 2.42 -32.22 -4.32
CA LEU A 26 2.50 -32.02 -5.78
C LEU A 26 3.84 -31.42 -6.24
N LEU A 27 4.59 -30.81 -5.34
CA LEU A 27 5.88 -30.21 -5.65
C LEU A 27 7.04 -31.21 -5.70
N LEU A 28 6.85 -32.45 -5.27
CA LEU A 28 7.93 -33.42 -5.13
C LEU A 28 7.99 -34.43 -6.31
N PRO A 29 9.21 -34.74 -6.80
CA PRO A 29 10.50 -34.11 -6.50
C PRO A 29 10.70 -32.78 -7.22
N SER A 30 9.91 -32.52 -8.26
CA SER A 30 9.93 -31.29 -9.04
C SER A 30 8.54 -30.95 -9.58
N TYR A 31 8.29 -29.70 -9.88
CA TYR A 31 7.03 -29.18 -10.41
C TYR A 31 7.26 -28.43 -11.73
N GLN A 32 6.28 -28.45 -12.62
CA GLN A 32 6.33 -27.70 -13.88
C GLN A 32 5.05 -26.86 -14.06
N CYS A 33 5.23 -25.61 -14.44
CA CYS A 33 4.17 -24.71 -14.85
C CYS A 33 4.67 -23.75 -15.95
N ASP A 34 3.77 -23.04 -16.61
CA ASP A 34 4.16 -22.03 -17.61
C ASP A 34 4.60 -20.73 -16.94
N VAL A 35 3.92 -20.38 -15.84
CA VAL A 35 4.21 -19.17 -15.07
C VAL A 35 4.27 -19.47 -13.58
N ALA A 36 5.37 -19.10 -12.95
CA ALA A 36 5.55 -19.13 -11.51
C ALA A 36 5.50 -17.71 -10.94
N ILE A 37 4.63 -17.47 -9.94
CA ILE A 37 4.49 -16.19 -9.25
C ILE A 37 5.00 -16.35 -7.83
N ILE A 38 5.93 -15.50 -7.41
CA ILE A 38 6.51 -15.49 -6.07
C ILE A 38 5.87 -14.37 -5.26
N GLY A 39 5.09 -14.74 -4.23
CA GLY A 39 4.38 -13.82 -3.35
C GLY A 39 2.86 -13.81 -3.57
N GLY A 40 2.12 -14.09 -2.49
CA GLY A 40 0.65 -14.17 -2.43
C GLY A 40 -0.01 -12.87 -1.91
N GLY A 41 0.62 -11.72 -2.17
CA GLY A 41 0.03 -10.40 -1.96
C GLY A 41 -0.83 -9.95 -3.15
N PHE A 42 -1.37 -8.73 -3.09
CA PHE A 42 -2.22 -8.18 -4.17
C PHE A 42 -1.54 -8.23 -5.54
N SER A 43 -0.23 -7.90 -5.63
CA SER A 43 0.48 -7.94 -6.92
C SER A 43 0.44 -9.32 -7.56
N GLY A 44 0.75 -10.37 -6.81
CA GLY A 44 0.73 -11.75 -7.31
C GLY A 44 -0.68 -12.26 -7.62
N LEU A 45 -1.66 -11.93 -6.77
CA LEU A 45 -3.05 -12.34 -6.97
C LEU A 45 -3.67 -11.68 -8.21
N TRP A 46 -3.54 -10.36 -8.36
CA TRP A 46 -4.01 -9.63 -9.54
C TRP A 46 -3.31 -10.10 -10.83
N LEU A 47 -2.01 -10.34 -10.74
CA LEU A 47 -1.23 -10.82 -11.88
C LEU A 47 -1.72 -12.19 -12.35
N ALA A 48 -1.92 -13.14 -11.44
CA ALA A 48 -2.50 -14.45 -11.75
C ALA A 48 -3.91 -14.32 -12.36
N TYR A 49 -4.74 -13.43 -11.80
CA TYR A 49 -6.11 -13.19 -12.26
C TYR A 49 -6.14 -12.70 -13.71
N TYR A 50 -5.46 -11.58 -13.99
CA TYR A 50 -5.48 -11.03 -15.35
C TYR A 50 -4.76 -11.91 -16.37
N LEU A 51 -3.74 -12.65 -15.95
CA LEU A 51 -3.06 -13.59 -16.83
C LEU A 51 -3.98 -14.77 -17.19
N LYS A 52 -4.76 -15.31 -16.24
CA LYS A 52 -5.78 -16.33 -16.52
C LYS A 52 -6.90 -15.82 -17.41
N LEU A 53 -7.31 -14.55 -17.27
CA LEU A 53 -8.30 -13.96 -18.18
C LEU A 53 -7.74 -13.80 -19.60
N ALA A 54 -6.47 -13.40 -19.74
CA ALA A 54 -5.83 -13.19 -21.04
C ALA A 54 -5.44 -14.50 -21.73
N GLN A 55 -5.05 -15.50 -20.97
CA GLN A 55 -4.54 -16.81 -21.45
C GLN A 55 -5.09 -17.93 -20.55
N PRO A 56 -6.36 -18.38 -20.74
CA PRO A 56 -7.04 -19.32 -19.85
C PRO A 56 -6.32 -20.66 -19.66
N GLU A 57 -5.64 -21.15 -20.69
CA GLU A 57 -4.95 -22.45 -20.68
C GLU A 57 -3.59 -22.44 -19.98
N THR A 58 -3.06 -21.23 -19.66
CA THR A 58 -1.76 -21.09 -18.99
C THR A 58 -1.78 -21.76 -17.62
N LYS A 59 -0.83 -22.63 -17.36
CA LYS A 59 -0.60 -23.26 -16.06
C LYS A 59 0.15 -22.29 -15.15
N ILE A 60 -0.57 -21.71 -14.20
CA ILE A 60 0.00 -20.76 -13.24
C ILE A 60 0.14 -21.42 -11.88
N ALA A 61 1.30 -21.27 -11.26
CA ALA A 61 1.54 -21.61 -9.86
C ALA A 61 1.99 -20.39 -9.07
N LEU A 62 1.36 -20.16 -7.92
CA LEU A 62 1.67 -19.10 -6.99
C LEU A 62 2.29 -19.68 -5.72
N PHE A 63 3.43 -19.16 -5.31
CA PHE A 63 4.21 -19.60 -4.15
C PHE A 63 4.23 -18.51 -3.10
N GLU A 64 3.65 -18.77 -1.93
CA GLU A 64 3.60 -17.87 -0.80
C GLU A 64 4.34 -18.49 0.41
N ALA A 65 5.24 -17.72 0.98
CA ALA A 65 6.09 -18.19 2.09
C ALA A 65 5.30 -18.51 3.36
N GLN A 66 4.17 -17.84 3.56
CA GLN A 66 3.30 -17.99 4.74
C GLN A 66 1.87 -18.32 4.27
N HIS A 67 0.96 -17.37 4.36
CA HIS A 67 -0.41 -17.48 3.86
C HIS A 67 -0.75 -16.30 2.93
N ILE A 68 -1.72 -16.44 2.08
CA ILE A 68 -2.19 -15.37 1.20
C ILE A 68 -2.51 -14.12 2.03
N GLY A 69 -2.04 -12.96 1.55
CA GLY A 69 -2.21 -11.68 2.23
C GLY A 69 -1.34 -11.50 3.48
N TYR A 70 -0.35 -12.36 3.74
CA TYR A 70 0.53 -12.24 4.92
C TYR A 70 1.26 -10.90 5.02
N GLY A 71 1.76 -10.39 3.90
CA GLY A 71 2.47 -9.12 3.82
C GLY A 71 1.56 -7.90 3.95
N ALA A 72 1.95 -6.79 3.33
CA ALA A 72 1.22 -5.52 3.35
C ALA A 72 -0.25 -5.67 2.90
N SER A 73 -0.54 -6.60 1.99
CA SER A 73 -1.87 -6.79 1.42
C SER A 73 -2.95 -7.17 2.43
N GLY A 74 -2.62 -7.93 3.48
CA GLY A 74 -3.59 -8.24 4.55
C GLY A 74 -3.36 -7.43 5.84
N ARG A 75 -2.51 -6.38 5.81
CA ARG A 75 -2.13 -5.59 6.98
C ARG A 75 -2.31 -4.10 6.80
N ASN A 76 -2.63 -3.63 5.59
CA ASN A 76 -2.74 -2.21 5.24
C ASN A 76 -3.98 -1.54 5.87
N GLY A 77 -4.07 -0.23 5.70
CA GLY A 77 -5.16 0.59 6.19
C GLY A 77 -6.49 0.45 5.44
N GLY A 78 -6.57 -0.43 4.45
CA GLY A 78 -7.77 -0.60 3.62
C GLY A 78 -8.08 0.58 2.71
N TRP A 79 -7.05 1.29 2.27
CA TRP A 79 -7.15 2.46 1.40
C TRP A 79 -6.97 2.09 -0.07
N LEU A 80 -8.05 2.07 -0.83
CA LEU A 80 -8.03 2.07 -2.28
C LEU A 80 -8.09 3.54 -2.73
N SER A 81 -6.91 4.18 -2.77
CA SER A 81 -6.77 5.62 -2.96
C SER A 81 -6.44 5.99 -4.40
N SER A 82 -6.73 7.24 -4.75
CA SER A 82 -6.36 7.86 -6.02
C SER A 82 -4.95 8.44 -6.05
N ASN A 83 -4.19 8.35 -4.95
CA ASN A 83 -2.82 8.84 -4.88
C ASN A 83 -1.87 7.94 -5.65
N ILE A 84 -1.06 8.52 -6.53
CA ILE A 84 0.01 7.76 -7.21
C ILE A 84 1.09 7.31 -6.23
N PRO A 85 1.64 6.11 -6.42
CA PRO A 85 2.68 5.57 -5.52
C PRO A 85 4.09 6.07 -5.92
N SER A 86 4.24 7.37 -6.21
CA SER A 86 5.47 7.92 -6.76
C SER A 86 5.73 9.33 -6.26
N VAL A 87 7.01 9.69 -6.18
CA VAL A 87 7.43 11.09 -6.06
C VAL A 87 7.65 11.64 -7.46
N ILE A 88 6.72 12.49 -7.89
CA ILE A 88 6.65 13.01 -9.27
C ILE A 88 7.95 13.71 -9.68
N ASN A 89 8.50 14.56 -8.81
CA ASN A 89 9.72 15.29 -9.09
C ASN A 89 10.91 14.35 -9.34
N ASN A 90 10.95 13.20 -8.69
CA ASN A 90 12.01 12.21 -8.95
C ASN A 90 11.80 11.49 -10.28
N LEU A 91 10.56 11.17 -10.65
CA LEU A 91 10.26 10.61 -11.98
C LEU A 91 10.65 11.58 -13.09
N LEU A 92 10.30 12.86 -12.95
CA LEU A 92 10.60 13.90 -13.96
C LEU A 92 12.11 14.23 -14.10
N LYS A 93 12.96 13.81 -13.17
CA LYS A 93 14.43 13.86 -13.33
C LYS A 93 14.92 12.88 -14.40
N HIS A 94 14.13 11.84 -14.71
CA HIS A 94 14.50 10.90 -15.76
C HIS A 94 14.18 11.48 -17.16
N PRO A 95 15.15 11.57 -18.07
CA PRO A 95 15.00 12.33 -19.33
C PRO A 95 13.94 11.76 -20.29
N SER A 96 13.54 10.51 -20.13
CA SER A 96 12.50 9.89 -20.96
C SER A 96 11.10 10.00 -20.38
N ILE A 97 10.94 10.55 -19.16
CA ILE A 97 9.63 10.69 -18.52
C ILE A 97 9.11 12.11 -18.71
N THR A 98 7.90 12.21 -19.22
CA THR A 98 7.24 13.48 -19.55
C THR A 98 6.07 13.77 -18.61
N PRO A 99 5.68 15.05 -18.42
CA PRO A 99 4.46 15.39 -17.68
C PRO A 99 3.21 14.67 -18.17
N ALA A 100 3.07 14.45 -19.48
CA ALA A 100 1.94 13.71 -20.05
C ALA A 100 1.87 12.25 -19.56
N GLN A 101 3.02 11.59 -19.37
CA GLN A 101 3.07 10.24 -18.81
C GLN A 101 2.70 10.23 -17.32
N ILE A 102 3.04 11.28 -16.56
CA ILE A 102 2.59 11.45 -15.17
C ILE A 102 1.08 11.62 -15.13
N GLN A 103 0.51 12.48 -15.97
CA GLN A 103 -0.94 12.66 -16.09
C GLN A 103 -1.64 11.34 -16.47
N LEU A 104 -1.08 10.59 -17.41
CA LEU A 104 -1.58 9.26 -17.76
C LEU A 104 -1.56 8.31 -16.54
N LEU A 105 -0.46 8.26 -15.81
CA LEU A 105 -0.34 7.44 -14.60
C LEU A 105 -1.42 7.83 -13.59
N GLN A 106 -1.59 9.12 -13.30
CA GLN A 106 -2.60 9.62 -12.37
C GLN A 106 -4.02 9.19 -12.79
N ARG A 107 -4.38 9.39 -14.06
CA ARG A 107 -5.70 8.97 -14.57
C ARG A 107 -5.90 7.46 -14.48
N GLN A 108 -4.88 6.66 -14.78
CA GLN A 108 -4.95 5.21 -14.66
C GLN A 108 -5.06 4.74 -13.19
N VAL A 109 -4.44 5.44 -12.24
CA VAL A 109 -4.60 5.14 -10.80
C VAL A 109 -6.02 5.47 -10.34
N ILE A 110 -6.58 6.63 -10.74
CA ILE A 110 -7.98 6.99 -10.46
C ILE A 110 -8.92 5.93 -11.03
N ASN A 111 -8.79 5.61 -12.31
CA ASN A 111 -9.64 4.62 -12.99
C ASN A 111 -9.54 3.23 -12.37
N THR A 112 -8.41 2.90 -11.74
CA THR A 112 -8.21 1.59 -11.11
C THR A 112 -9.14 1.36 -9.92
N ILE A 113 -9.66 2.42 -9.29
CA ILE A 113 -10.67 2.29 -8.21
C ILE A 113 -11.94 1.63 -8.76
N ASP A 114 -12.42 2.09 -9.92
CA ASP A 114 -13.59 1.52 -10.58
C ASP A 114 -13.31 0.11 -11.11
N VAL A 115 -12.12 -0.11 -11.69
CA VAL A 115 -11.71 -1.45 -12.15
C VAL A 115 -11.69 -2.47 -11.00
N VAL A 116 -11.22 -2.10 -9.82
CA VAL A 116 -11.23 -3.00 -8.65
C VAL A 116 -12.66 -3.26 -8.18
N ASP A 117 -13.52 -2.23 -8.14
CA ASP A 117 -14.92 -2.37 -7.79
C ASP A 117 -15.66 -3.28 -8.77
N ASP A 118 -15.50 -3.05 -10.08
CA ASP A 118 -16.11 -3.86 -11.15
C ASP A 118 -15.71 -5.35 -11.02
N VAL A 119 -14.43 -5.63 -10.79
CA VAL A 119 -13.97 -7.01 -10.57
C VAL A 119 -14.59 -7.59 -9.30
N CYS A 120 -14.64 -6.84 -8.20
CA CYS A 120 -15.28 -7.32 -6.97
C CYS A 120 -16.76 -7.66 -7.19
N GLN A 121 -17.49 -6.83 -7.93
CA GLN A 121 -18.89 -7.10 -8.30
C GLN A 121 -19.02 -8.31 -9.22
N GLN A 122 -18.22 -8.38 -10.27
CA GLN A 122 -18.25 -9.45 -11.26
C GLN A 122 -17.92 -10.82 -10.65
N GLU A 123 -16.92 -10.86 -9.77
CA GLU A 123 -16.45 -12.08 -9.11
C GLU A 123 -17.12 -12.34 -7.76
N GLN A 124 -18.10 -11.50 -7.37
CA GLN A 124 -18.86 -11.60 -6.12
C GLN A 124 -17.97 -11.58 -4.87
N ILE A 125 -16.93 -10.75 -4.88
CA ILE A 125 -16.02 -10.56 -3.75
C ILE A 125 -16.55 -9.44 -2.84
N ASP A 126 -17.23 -9.78 -1.75
CA ASP A 126 -17.63 -8.79 -0.72
C ASP A 126 -16.42 -8.43 0.14
N CYS A 127 -15.70 -7.39 -0.23
CA CYS A 127 -14.59 -6.84 0.53
C CYS A 127 -14.92 -5.54 1.26
N ASP A 128 -16.18 -5.30 1.62
CA ASP A 128 -16.66 -4.09 2.30
C ASP A 128 -16.32 -2.79 1.54
N LEU A 129 -16.13 -2.87 0.20
CA LEU A 129 -15.78 -1.72 -0.62
C LEU A 129 -16.87 -0.64 -0.55
N HIS A 130 -16.43 0.59 -0.29
CA HIS A 130 -17.31 1.75 -0.27
C HIS A 130 -16.59 2.98 -0.82
N LYS A 131 -17.09 3.54 -1.90
CA LYS A 131 -16.55 4.75 -2.53
C LYS A 131 -17.02 5.99 -1.78
N GLY A 132 -16.22 6.46 -0.85
CA GLY A 132 -16.50 7.65 -0.04
C GLY A 132 -15.60 8.84 -0.37
N GLY A 133 -14.57 8.65 -1.20
CA GLY A 133 -13.53 9.64 -1.43
C GLY A 133 -12.44 9.65 -0.35
N LEU A 134 -11.55 10.68 -0.42
CA LEU A 134 -10.52 10.93 0.58
C LEU A 134 -10.67 12.34 1.14
N LEU A 135 -10.33 12.51 2.41
CA LEU A 135 -10.29 13.79 3.08
C LEU A 135 -8.94 13.96 3.78
N PHE A 136 -8.08 14.84 3.26
CA PHE A 136 -6.86 15.24 3.93
C PHE A 136 -7.11 16.51 4.73
N ILE A 137 -6.88 16.47 6.05
CA ILE A 137 -7.19 17.56 6.96
C ILE A 137 -5.95 18.34 7.37
N ALA A 138 -6.13 19.65 7.58
CA ALA A 138 -5.19 20.52 8.26
C ALA A 138 -5.68 20.81 9.68
N THR A 139 -4.79 20.73 10.66
CA THR A 139 -5.08 21.05 12.07
C THR A 139 -4.27 22.24 12.59
N ASN A 140 -3.52 22.90 11.71
CA ASN A 140 -2.84 24.18 11.97
C ASN A 140 -2.61 24.95 10.66
N GLU A 141 -2.17 26.22 10.74
CA GLU A 141 -1.97 27.07 9.57
C GLU A 141 -0.85 26.59 8.63
N ALA A 142 0.25 26.03 9.15
CA ALA A 142 1.33 25.51 8.32
C ALA A 142 0.87 24.32 7.45
N GLN A 143 -0.11 23.57 7.90
CA GLN A 143 -0.71 22.47 7.14
C GLN A 143 -1.64 22.96 6.03
N ILE A 144 -2.22 24.15 6.14
CA ILE A 144 -3.02 24.75 5.05
C ILE A 144 -2.13 25.00 3.83
N GLU A 145 -0.92 25.54 4.02
CA GLU A 145 0.04 25.76 2.93
C GLU A 145 0.39 24.43 2.21
N ARG A 146 0.56 23.34 2.97
CA ARG A 146 0.80 22.01 2.40
C ARG A 146 -0.40 21.47 1.62
N LEU A 147 -1.64 21.66 2.12
CA LEU A 147 -2.84 21.29 1.36
C LEU A 147 -2.96 22.07 0.05
N GLN A 148 -2.67 23.37 0.06
CA GLN A 148 -2.67 24.21 -1.14
C GLN A 148 -1.65 23.69 -2.16
N HIS A 149 -0.44 23.37 -1.71
CA HIS A 149 0.60 22.82 -2.58
C HIS A 149 0.17 21.45 -3.16
N TYR A 150 -0.44 20.57 -2.36
CA TYR A 150 -0.99 19.31 -2.89
C TYR A 150 -2.09 19.56 -3.92
N HIS A 151 -3.03 20.45 -3.65
CA HIS A 151 -4.09 20.81 -4.58
C HIS A 151 -3.52 21.30 -5.94
N GLU A 152 -2.57 22.23 -5.91
CA GLU A 152 -1.92 22.75 -7.13
C GLU A 152 -1.17 21.65 -7.89
N SER A 153 -0.42 20.82 -7.19
CA SER A 153 0.35 19.72 -7.78
C SER A 153 -0.56 18.65 -8.41
N GLU A 154 -1.62 18.25 -7.73
CA GLU A 154 -2.54 17.23 -8.22
C GLU A 154 -3.32 17.72 -9.46
N LEU A 155 -3.73 18.98 -9.50
CA LEU A 155 -4.34 19.59 -10.69
C LEU A 155 -3.35 19.63 -11.87
N ALA A 156 -2.09 19.96 -11.62
CA ALA A 156 -1.06 19.98 -12.67
C ALA A 156 -0.82 18.57 -13.26
N TYR A 157 -1.02 17.53 -12.47
CA TYR A 157 -0.67 16.16 -12.84
C TYR A 157 -1.86 15.22 -13.05
N GLY A 158 -3.06 15.74 -13.32
CA GLY A 158 -4.10 14.93 -13.93
C GLY A 158 -5.44 14.83 -13.20
N PHE A 159 -5.61 15.47 -12.03
CA PHE A 159 -6.94 15.69 -11.49
C PHE A 159 -7.67 16.81 -12.24
N ALA A 160 -8.98 16.68 -12.41
CA ALA A 160 -9.80 17.77 -12.86
C ALA A 160 -10.27 18.64 -11.66
N GLU A 161 -10.53 19.93 -11.91
CA GLU A 161 -10.94 20.86 -10.86
C GLU A 161 -12.16 20.38 -10.04
N HIS A 162 -13.12 19.73 -10.67
CA HIS A 162 -14.31 19.24 -9.97
C HIS A 162 -14.07 17.98 -9.13
N GLU A 163 -12.94 17.28 -9.32
CA GLU A 163 -12.60 16.08 -8.60
C GLU A 163 -11.84 16.35 -7.28
N LEU A 164 -11.40 17.60 -7.09
CA LEU A 164 -10.50 17.99 -6.01
C LEU A 164 -10.92 19.35 -5.43
N ASN A 165 -11.35 19.38 -4.17
CA ASN A 165 -11.93 20.56 -3.57
C ASN A 165 -11.20 20.96 -2.29
N MET A 166 -10.65 22.19 -2.28
CA MET A 166 -10.21 22.84 -1.04
C MET A 166 -11.43 23.26 -0.24
N LEU A 167 -11.52 22.83 1.00
CA LEU A 167 -12.65 23.09 1.91
C LEU A 167 -12.21 23.99 3.05
N SER A 168 -13.01 25.01 3.37
CA SER A 168 -12.90 25.79 4.60
C SER A 168 -13.18 24.93 5.84
N ALA A 169 -12.89 25.43 7.04
CA ALA A 169 -13.21 24.72 8.28
C ALA A 169 -14.71 24.35 8.38
N ALA A 170 -15.60 25.28 8.00
CA ALA A 170 -17.05 25.04 8.08
C ALA A 170 -17.55 23.98 7.08
N GLU A 171 -17.02 23.98 5.84
CA GLU A 171 -17.34 22.97 4.84
C GLU A 171 -16.77 21.60 5.23
N SER A 172 -15.54 21.56 5.74
CA SER A 172 -14.87 20.35 6.18
C SER A 172 -15.63 19.65 7.31
N GLN A 173 -16.22 20.41 8.24
CA GLN A 173 -17.03 19.89 9.35
C GLN A 173 -18.32 19.20 8.89
N GLN A 174 -18.79 19.44 7.66
CA GLN A 174 -19.93 18.71 7.09
C GLN A 174 -19.57 17.26 6.74
N HIS A 175 -18.28 16.98 6.45
CA HIS A 175 -17.78 15.64 6.20
C HIS A 175 -17.49 14.89 7.51
N ILE A 176 -16.74 15.54 8.40
CA ILE A 176 -16.40 15.02 9.73
C ILE A 176 -16.14 16.18 10.68
N ASN A 177 -16.79 16.19 11.84
CA ASN A 177 -16.68 17.27 12.82
C ASN A 177 -15.49 17.05 13.76
N ILE A 178 -14.28 17.29 13.26
CA ILE A 178 -13.05 17.29 14.07
C ILE A 178 -12.81 18.74 14.55
N PRO A 179 -12.86 19.03 15.89
CA PRO A 179 -12.79 20.40 16.40
C PRO A 179 -11.50 21.15 16.06
N SER A 180 -10.38 20.44 15.92
CA SER A 180 -9.07 21.03 15.58
C SER A 180 -8.88 21.27 14.08
N MET A 181 -9.80 20.86 13.23
CA MET A 181 -9.69 21.00 11.78
C MET A 181 -9.91 22.43 11.33
N VAL A 182 -8.96 22.99 10.59
CA VAL A 182 -8.98 24.38 10.08
C VAL A 182 -9.20 24.46 8.57
N ALA A 183 -8.92 23.40 7.84
CA ALA A 183 -9.20 23.26 6.41
C ALA A 183 -9.11 21.77 6.02
N ALA A 184 -9.59 21.43 4.84
CA ALA A 184 -9.34 20.10 4.26
C ALA A 184 -9.19 20.17 2.72
N LEU A 185 -8.62 19.11 2.16
CA LEU A 185 -8.60 18.83 0.73
C LEU A 185 -9.39 17.55 0.52
N HIS A 186 -10.49 17.66 -0.21
CA HIS A 186 -11.37 16.54 -0.52
C HIS A 186 -11.11 16.03 -1.93
N TYR A 187 -10.82 14.74 -2.05
CA TYR A 187 -10.69 14.00 -3.29
C TYR A 187 -11.95 13.18 -3.52
N GLN A 188 -12.57 13.33 -4.67
CA GLN A 188 -13.79 12.60 -5.02
C GLN A 188 -13.56 11.08 -5.15
N HIS A 189 -12.37 10.70 -5.60
CA HIS A 189 -12.00 9.33 -5.89
C HIS A 189 -11.24 8.70 -4.75
N GLY A 190 -11.81 7.65 -4.19
CA GLY A 190 -11.23 6.84 -3.13
C GLY A 190 -12.27 5.89 -2.55
N ALA A 191 -11.82 4.74 -2.08
CA ALA A 191 -12.70 3.76 -1.45
C ALA A 191 -12.02 3.09 -0.27
N ARG A 192 -12.78 2.84 0.79
CA ARG A 192 -12.35 1.91 1.83
C ARG A 192 -12.58 0.48 1.39
N ILE A 193 -11.74 -0.43 1.84
CA ILE A 193 -11.91 -1.87 1.68
C ILE A 193 -11.55 -2.62 2.97
N HIS A 194 -12.00 -3.88 3.05
CA HIS A 194 -11.47 -4.88 3.96
C HIS A 194 -10.37 -5.69 3.22
N PRO A 195 -9.09 -5.41 3.43
CA PRO A 195 -8.03 -5.89 2.56
C PRO A 195 -7.85 -7.42 2.58
N ALA A 196 -8.08 -8.06 3.74
CA ALA A 196 -8.00 -9.52 3.81
C ALA A 196 -9.14 -10.21 3.06
N LYS A 197 -10.37 -9.66 3.07
CA LYS A 197 -11.48 -10.18 2.26
C LYS A 197 -11.17 -10.09 0.77
N LEU A 198 -10.58 -8.98 0.31
CA LEU A 198 -10.16 -8.85 -1.09
C LEU A 198 -9.10 -9.89 -1.46
N ALA A 199 -8.07 -10.07 -0.62
CA ALA A 199 -7.01 -11.03 -0.88
C ALA A 199 -7.53 -12.48 -0.93
N LEU A 200 -8.38 -12.86 0.03
CA LEU A 200 -8.95 -14.20 0.10
C LEU A 200 -10.01 -14.43 -0.98
N GLY A 201 -10.81 -13.42 -1.33
CA GLY A 201 -11.77 -13.51 -2.43
C GLY A 201 -11.06 -13.75 -3.78
N LEU A 202 -9.98 -13.01 -4.04
CA LEU A 202 -9.13 -13.23 -5.23
C LEU A 202 -8.51 -14.63 -5.21
N ARG A 203 -8.03 -15.09 -4.06
CA ARG A 203 -7.50 -16.46 -3.90
C ARG A 203 -8.53 -17.52 -4.30
N GLU A 204 -9.76 -17.43 -3.77
CA GLU A 204 -10.82 -18.39 -4.09
C GLU A 204 -11.15 -18.38 -5.58
N ARG A 205 -11.24 -17.19 -6.17
CA ARG A 205 -11.46 -17.06 -7.61
C ARG A 205 -10.35 -17.74 -8.41
N LEU A 206 -9.08 -17.53 -8.04
CA LEU A 206 -7.92 -18.13 -8.70
C LEU A 206 -7.91 -19.65 -8.60
N LEU A 207 -8.23 -20.23 -7.45
CA LEU A 207 -8.40 -21.67 -7.28
C LEU A 207 -9.49 -22.19 -8.22
N GLY A 208 -10.62 -21.50 -8.31
CA GLY A 208 -11.70 -21.83 -9.25
C GLY A 208 -11.29 -21.71 -10.73
N MET A 209 -10.29 -20.86 -11.06
CA MET A 209 -9.70 -20.76 -12.41
C MET A 209 -8.58 -21.77 -12.67
N GLY A 210 -8.30 -22.68 -11.73
CA GLY A 210 -7.27 -23.71 -11.85
C GLY A 210 -5.84 -23.21 -11.62
N VAL A 211 -5.66 -22.10 -10.90
CA VAL A 211 -4.33 -21.67 -10.44
C VAL A 211 -3.90 -22.53 -9.25
N ALA A 212 -2.71 -23.11 -9.30
CA ALA A 212 -2.14 -23.82 -8.16
C ALA A 212 -1.57 -22.79 -7.17
N ILE A 213 -2.06 -22.81 -5.92
CA ILE A 213 -1.61 -21.88 -4.86
C ILE A 213 -0.97 -22.69 -3.74
N PHE A 214 0.33 -22.49 -3.53
CA PHE A 214 1.13 -23.17 -2.52
C PHE A 214 1.48 -22.19 -1.40
N GLU A 215 0.75 -22.27 -0.30
CA GLU A 215 1.05 -21.54 0.94
C GLU A 215 2.09 -22.30 1.78
N ASN A 216 2.73 -21.60 2.73
CA ASN A 216 3.83 -22.13 3.54
C ASN A 216 4.99 -22.70 2.69
N THR A 217 5.20 -22.13 1.52
CA THR A 217 6.15 -22.61 0.52
C THR A 217 7.12 -21.49 0.13
N PRO A 218 8.14 -21.20 0.97
CA PRO A 218 9.10 -20.14 0.70
C PRO A 218 10.00 -20.48 -0.49
N VAL A 219 10.10 -19.56 -1.45
CA VAL A 219 11.11 -19.60 -2.50
C VAL A 219 12.42 -19.09 -1.92
N ARG A 220 13.51 -19.88 -2.03
CA ARG A 220 14.84 -19.56 -1.52
C ARG A 220 15.67 -18.75 -2.52
N ALA A 221 15.57 -19.13 -3.77
CA ALA A 221 16.25 -18.47 -4.88
C ALA A 221 15.52 -18.75 -6.19
N PHE A 222 15.77 -17.93 -7.19
CA PHE A 222 15.31 -18.18 -8.55
C PHE A 222 16.30 -17.64 -9.57
N SER A 223 16.21 -18.19 -10.77
CA SER A 223 16.93 -17.75 -11.95
C SER A 223 16.06 -17.96 -13.19
N LYS A 224 16.55 -17.69 -14.37
CA LYS A 224 15.81 -18.00 -15.61
C LYS A 224 15.30 -19.45 -15.59
N ASN A 225 13.99 -19.61 -15.76
CA ASN A 225 13.28 -20.90 -15.82
C ASN A 225 13.35 -21.80 -14.56
N HIS A 226 13.85 -21.32 -13.43
CA HIS A 226 14.11 -22.18 -12.27
C HIS A 226 13.81 -21.47 -10.93
N LEU A 227 13.04 -22.16 -10.04
CA LEU A 227 12.89 -21.79 -8.63
C LEU A 227 13.45 -22.91 -7.73
N ASP A 228 14.14 -22.51 -6.68
CA ASP A 228 14.59 -23.37 -5.58
C ASP A 228 13.66 -23.20 -4.36
N LEU A 229 12.99 -24.28 -3.98
CA LEU A 229 12.17 -24.37 -2.77
C LEU A 229 12.89 -25.08 -1.61
N GLY A 230 14.15 -25.48 -1.83
CA GLY A 230 15.01 -26.19 -0.87
C GLY A 230 14.80 -27.69 -0.87
N LYS A 231 13.59 -28.20 -0.82
CA LYS A 231 13.29 -29.65 -0.87
C LYS A 231 12.85 -30.11 -2.27
N SER A 232 12.46 -29.18 -3.12
CA SER A 232 12.00 -29.40 -4.47
C SER A 232 12.37 -28.22 -5.35
N THR A 233 12.21 -28.37 -6.64
CA THR A 233 12.47 -27.33 -7.64
C THR A 233 11.25 -27.11 -8.52
N VAL A 234 11.12 -25.90 -9.08
CA VAL A 234 10.08 -25.57 -10.04
C VAL A 234 10.73 -25.11 -11.34
N GLN A 235 10.24 -25.64 -12.45
CA GLN A 235 10.56 -25.16 -13.78
C GLN A 235 9.37 -24.36 -14.33
N ALA A 236 9.65 -23.15 -14.81
CA ALA A 236 8.63 -22.28 -15.39
C ALA A 236 9.24 -21.41 -16.49
N ASP A 237 8.47 -21.19 -17.57
CA ASP A 237 8.93 -20.32 -18.66
C ASP A 237 9.03 -18.86 -18.23
N LYS A 238 8.15 -18.46 -17.32
CA LYS A 238 8.09 -17.10 -16.76
C LYS A 238 8.08 -17.15 -15.25
N ILE A 239 8.88 -16.29 -14.62
CA ILE A 239 8.97 -16.15 -13.17
C ILE A 239 8.73 -14.69 -12.81
N LEU A 240 7.73 -14.43 -11.96
CA LEU A 240 7.26 -13.10 -11.62
C LEU A 240 7.40 -12.89 -10.12
N CYS A 241 8.31 -11.99 -9.71
CA CYS A 241 8.61 -11.70 -8.31
C CYS A 241 7.74 -10.53 -7.81
N CYS A 242 6.86 -10.83 -6.86
CA CYS A 242 5.84 -9.92 -6.29
C CYS A 242 5.94 -9.87 -4.76
N THR A 243 7.15 -9.75 -4.21
CA THR A 243 7.43 -9.91 -2.77
C THR A 243 7.50 -8.61 -1.99
N GLU A 244 7.35 -7.46 -2.64
CA GLU A 244 7.26 -6.10 -2.06
C GLU A 244 8.30 -5.88 -0.93
N GLY A 245 7.88 -5.57 0.30
CA GLY A 245 8.76 -5.34 1.44
C GLY A 245 9.66 -6.52 1.83
N TYR A 246 9.45 -7.69 1.27
CA TYR A 246 10.29 -8.88 1.48
C TYR A 246 11.26 -9.14 0.31
N SER A 247 11.28 -8.29 -0.71
CA SER A 247 12.10 -8.48 -1.91
C SER A 247 13.60 -8.53 -1.61
N ASP A 248 14.10 -7.79 -0.63
CA ASP A 248 15.52 -7.82 -0.28
C ASP A 248 15.99 -9.20 0.22
N GLN A 249 15.09 -10.01 0.80
CA GLN A 249 15.39 -11.37 1.25
C GLN A 249 15.67 -12.35 0.10
N ILE A 250 15.22 -12.01 -1.12
CA ILE A 250 15.36 -12.85 -2.31
C ILE A 250 16.29 -12.21 -3.33
N LEU A 251 16.22 -10.89 -3.51
CA LEU A 251 16.96 -10.18 -4.55
C LEU A 251 18.36 -9.74 -4.12
N HIS A 252 18.58 -9.51 -2.83
CA HIS A 252 19.86 -9.09 -2.23
C HIS A 252 20.56 -7.93 -2.96
N ASN A 253 19.79 -6.98 -3.52
CA ASN A 253 20.31 -5.94 -4.40
C ASN A 253 20.20 -4.51 -3.84
N ARG A 254 19.72 -4.34 -2.62
CA ARG A 254 19.51 -3.05 -1.94
C ARG A 254 18.66 -2.03 -2.72
N LYS A 255 17.82 -2.46 -3.65
CA LYS A 255 16.91 -1.56 -4.37
C LYS A 255 15.66 -1.21 -3.57
N ILE A 256 15.31 -2.06 -2.61
CA ILE A 256 14.13 -1.92 -1.79
C ILE A 256 14.46 -2.26 -0.33
N ILE A 257 13.87 -1.52 0.59
CA ILE A 257 13.98 -1.81 2.03
C ILE A 257 12.59 -1.96 2.66
N PRO A 258 12.44 -2.80 3.69
CA PRO A 258 11.21 -2.88 4.46
C PRO A 258 11.10 -1.67 5.40
N VAL A 259 9.99 -0.95 5.29
CA VAL A 259 9.62 0.12 6.22
C VAL A 259 8.31 -0.25 6.90
N ASN A 260 8.25 -0.17 8.23
CA ASN A 260 7.07 -0.57 8.96
C ASN A 260 6.05 0.57 9.05
N SER A 261 4.78 0.25 8.77
CA SER A 261 3.63 1.09 9.10
C SER A 261 2.87 0.47 10.26
N SER A 262 2.46 1.31 11.21
CA SER A 262 1.84 0.91 12.47
C SER A 262 0.37 1.27 12.50
N ILE A 263 -0.48 0.36 13.01
CA ILE A 263 -1.93 0.50 13.00
C ILE A 263 -2.51 0.08 14.35
N ILE A 264 -3.49 0.83 14.83
CA ILE A 264 -4.40 0.43 15.90
C ILE A 264 -5.83 0.33 15.37
N MET A 265 -6.63 -0.54 15.95
CA MET A 265 -8.06 -0.71 15.66
C MET A 265 -8.84 -0.55 16.96
N THR A 266 -9.85 0.31 16.96
CA THR A 266 -10.76 0.44 18.10
C THR A 266 -11.72 -0.74 18.17
N LYS A 267 -12.34 -0.97 19.33
CA LYS A 267 -13.62 -1.70 19.38
C LYS A 267 -14.69 -0.90 18.63
N PRO A 268 -15.84 -1.52 18.28
CA PRO A 268 -16.96 -0.79 17.69
C PRO A 268 -17.36 0.40 18.55
N LEU A 269 -17.54 1.56 17.92
CA LEU A 269 -17.92 2.78 18.60
C LEU A 269 -19.45 2.94 18.62
N PRO A 270 -20.00 3.53 19.70
CA PRO A 270 -21.44 3.69 19.85
C PRO A 270 -22.00 4.72 18.86
N GLU A 271 -23.27 4.63 18.57
CA GLU A 271 -23.99 5.54 17.67
C GLU A 271 -23.84 7.02 18.10
N SER A 272 -23.81 7.29 19.42
CA SER A 272 -23.59 8.64 19.95
C SER A 272 -22.26 9.27 19.51
N PHE A 273 -21.23 8.46 19.31
CA PHE A 273 -19.95 8.93 18.73
C PHE A 273 -20.15 9.42 17.29
N TRP A 274 -20.82 8.63 16.46
CA TRP A 274 -21.07 8.94 15.06
C TRP A 274 -22.02 10.14 14.89
N GLN A 275 -22.99 10.30 15.77
CA GLN A 275 -23.87 11.48 15.82
C GLN A 275 -23.10 12.75 16.17
N ARG A 276 -22.09 12.67 17.07
CA ARG A 276 -21.29 13.80 17.50
C ARG A 276 -20.29 14.25 16.42
N PHE A 277 -19.59 13.29 15.80
CA PHE A 277 -18.49 13.59 14.90
C PHE A 277 -18.87 13.49 13.41
N GLY A 278 -19.99 12.91 13.06
CA GLY A 278 -20.40 12.71 11.68
C GLY A 278 -19.65 11.55 11.02
N TRP A 279 -19.01 11.81 9.87
CA TRP A 279 -18.30 10.83 9.03
C TRP A 279 -19.25 9.91 8.26
N GLN A 280 -20.31 10.53 7.71
CA GLN A 280 -21.41 9.79 7.07
C GLN A 280 -21.01 9.14 5.73
N ASN A 281 -20.16 9.80 4.95
CA ASN A 281 -19.72 9.27 3.64
C ASN A 281 -18.61 8.22 3.76
N ASN A 282 -18.07 8.01 4.98
CA ASN A 282 -16.97 7.08 5.25
C ASN A 282 -15.73 7.33 4.39
N GLU A 283 -15.40 8.61 4.17
CA GLU A 283 -14.18 9.02 3.47
C GLU A 283 -12.95 8.39 4.14
N LEU A 284 -11.92 8.13 3.36
CA LEU A 284 -10.61 7.82 3.89
C LEU A 284 -10.03 9.11 4.47
N LEU A 285 -9.64 9.09 5.74
CA LEU A 285 -9.20 10.28 6.46
C LEU A 285 -7.68 10.27 6.67
N GLY A 286 -6.98 11.28 6.15
CA GLY A 286 -5.57 11.54 6.42
C GLY A 286 -5.33 12.95 6.94
N ASP A 287 -4.17 13.21 7.54
CA ASP A 287 -3.70 14.58 7.77
C ASP A 287 -2.44 14.86 6.90
N VAL A 288 -2.03 16.11 6.89
CA VAL A 288 -0.83 16.57 6.19
C VAL A 288 0.28 16.99 7.16
N ALA A 289 0.33 16.40 8.33
CA ALA A 289 1.50 16.49 9.22
C ALA A 289 2.73 15.84 8.54
N HIS A 290 3.92 16.23 8.94
CA HIS A 290 5.15 15.60 8.41
C HIS A 290 5.20 14.10 8.77
N LEU A 291 4.76 13.76 9.99
CA LEU A 291 4.49 12.39 10.39
C LEU A 291 2.98 12.14 10.34
N TYR A 292 2.46 12.01 9.13
CA TYR A 292 1.04 11.91 8.85
C TYR A 292 0.38 10.68 9.45
N ILE A 293 -0.93 10.80 9.68
CA ILE A 293 -1.83 9.69 10.02
C ILE A 293 -2.73 9.34 8.84
N TYR A 294 -3.30 8.16 8.92
CA TYR A 294 -4.39 7.73 8.06
C TYR A 294 -5.42 6.93 8.86
N ALA A 295 -6.68 7.07 8.50
CA ALA A 295 -7.76 6.39 9.18
C ALA A 295 -8.87 5.97 8.22
N GLN A 296 -9.65 4.98 8.61
CA GLN A 296 -10.93 4.66 7.99
C GLN A 296 -11.96 4.25 9.03
N LYS A 297 -13.22 4.55 8.75
CA LYS A 297 -14.37 3.96 9.44
C LYS A 297 -14.69 2.62 8.79
N THR A 298 -14.66 1.53 9.56
CA THR A 298 -15.00 0.20 9.07
C THR A 298 -16.51 -0.01 8.95
N ARG A 299 -16.92 -1.05 8.22
CA ARG A 299 -18.35 -1.40 8.08
C ARG A 299 -19.04 -1.70 9.42
N ASP A 300 -18.31 -2.22 10.39
CA ASP A 300 -18.78 -2.54 11.74
C ASP A 300 -18.54 -1.42 12.76
N ASN A 301 -18.44 -0.16 12.30
CA ASN A 301 -18.35 1.03 13.14
C ASN A 301 -17.11 1.09 14.05
N ARG A 302 -15.96 0.68 13.57
CA ARG A 302 -14.66 0.87 14.22
C ARG A 302 -13.88 1.97 13.53
N ILE A 303 -12.87 2.50 14.20
CA ILE A 303 -11.83 3.31 13.57
C ILE A 303 -10.56 2.48 13.46
N LEU A 304 -10.11 2.26 12.23
CA LEU A 304 -8.73 1.93 11.95
C LEU A 304 -7.93 3.23 11.95
N PHE A 305 -6.83 3.26 12.68
CA PHE A 305 -5.99 4.45 12.77
C PHE A 305 -4.53 4.05 12.63
N GLY A 306 -3.86 4.56 11.63
CA GLY A 306 -2.48 4.24 11.32
C GLY A 306 -1.61 5.48 11.22
N GLY A 307 -0.31 5.26 11.32
CA GLY A 307 0.71 6.28 11.22
C GLY A 307 2.09 5.68 11.22
N ARG A 308 3.10 6.52 11.23
CA ARG A 308 4.48 6.09 11.26
C ARG A 308 4.91 5.85 12.70
N GLY A 309 5.28 4.60 13.02
CA GLY A 309 5.96 4.25 14.27
C GLY A 309 7.47 4.27 14.12
N ALA A 310 8.17 3.19 14.53
CA ALA A 310 9.61 2.97 14.29
C ALA A 310 9.78 2.35 12.88
N PRO A 311 9.96 3.17 11.82
CA PRO A 311 9.70 2.74 10.45
C PRO A 311 10.75 1.80 9.90
N TYR A 312 12.04 2.00 10.26
CA TYR A 312 13.15 1.20 9.76
C TYR A 312 14.07 0.78 10.91
N GLN A 313 14.38 -0.50 10.97
CA GLN A 313 15.34 -1.05 11.92
C GLN A 313 16.67 -1.36 11.23
N TYR A 314 17.77 -1.23 11.97
CA TYR A 314 19.10 -1.49 11.46
C TYR A 314 19.18 -2.84 10.75
N ASN A 315 19.74 -2.84 9.56
CA ASN A 315 19.92 -4.02 8.71
C ASN A 315 18.63 -4.78 8.36
N SER A 316 17.50 -4.09 8.28
CA SER A 316 16.19 -4.68 7.91
C SER A 316 15.72 -5.86 8.79
N VAL A 317 16.22 -5.96 10.04
CA VAL A 317 16.04 -7.14 10.92
C VAL A 317 14.57 -7.42 11.26
N ASP A 318 13.71 -6.41 11.21
CA ASP A 318 12.29 -6.54 11.56
C ASP A 318 11.39 -6.15 10.41
N ALA A 319 11.32 -7.01 9.41
CA ALA A 319 10.46 -6.82 8.24
C ALA A 319 8.98 -7.11 8.56
N GLY A 320 8.35 -6.21 9.29
CA GLY A 320 6.89 -6.12 9.35
C GLY A 320 6.12 -7.22 10.07
N VAL A 321 6.79 -8.06 10.85
CA VAL A 321 6.14 -9.16 11.56
C VAL A 321 6.12 -8.87 13.05
N GLY A 322 4.96 -9.00 13.69
CA GLY A 322 4.84 -8.98 15.15
C GLY A 322 3.91 -7.90 15.70
N GLN A 323 3.87 -7.86 17.02
CA GLN A 323 3.09 -6.87 17.74
C GLN A 323 3.76 -5.49 17.63
N LEU A 324 2.93 -4.48 17.69
CA LEU A 324 3.37 -3.10 17.84
C LEU A 324 3.96 -2.94 19.25
N ASP A 325 5.03 -2.14 19.39
CA ASP A 325 5.55 -1.77 20.71
C ASP A 325 4.56 -0.83 21.42
N GLY A 326 4.64 -0.86 22.77
CA GLY A 326 3.71 -0.09 23.60
C GLY A 326 3.81 1.42 23.39
N ASN A 327 5.01 1.94 23.12
CA ASN A 327 5.23 3.36 22.90
C ASN A 327 4.57 3.85 21.60
N THR A 328 4.75 3.13 20.50
CA THR A 328 4.09 3.43 19.22
C THR A 328 2.57 3.34 19.33
N THR A 329 2.05 2.30 20.02
CA THR A 329 0.62 2.16 20.30
C THR A 329 0.08 3.36 21.07
N GLN A 330 0.80 3.82 22.10
CA GLN A 330 0.42 4.97 22.90
C GLN A 330 0.43 6.29 22.09
N GLN A 331 1.41 6.48 21.21
CA GLN A 331 1.46 7.67 20.34
C GLN A 331 0.27 7.72 19.37
N LEU A 332 -0.09 6.60 18.75
CA LEU A 332 -1.27 6.52 17.89
C LEU A 332 -2.56 6.77 18.68
N TYR A 333 -2.68 6.19 19.88
CA TYR A 333 -3.82 6.41 20.76
C TYR A 333 -3.97 7.89 21.16
N GLN A 334 -2.88 8.55 21.53
CA GLN A 334 -2.88 9.97 21.88
C GLN A 334 -3.31 10.82 20.68
N ARG A 335 -2.76 10.56 19.49
CA ARG A 335 -3.14 11.31 18.28
C ARG A 335 -4.61 11.10 17.90
N LEU A 336 -5.14 9.88 18.06
CA LEU A 336 -6.56 9.61 17.87
C LEU A 336 -7.42 10.44 18.85
N GLY A 337 -7.02 10.52 20.12
CA GLY A 337 -7.71 11.31 21.14
C GLY A 337 -7.64 12.83 20.88
N GLU A 338 -6.56 13.34 20.28
CA GLU A 338 -6.45 14.75 19.88
C GLU A 338 -7.44 15.13 18.77
N LEU A 339 -7.70 14.20 17.82
CA LEU A 339 -8.68 14.42 16.76
C LEU A 339 -10.13 14.30 17.26
N PHE A 340 -10.37 13.39 18.20
CA PHE A 340 -11.70 13.11 18.74
C PHE A 340 -11.72 13.31 20.26
N PRO A 341 -11.68 14.56 20.74
CA PRO A 341 -11.58 14.86 22.17
C PRO A 341 -12.79 14.35 22.95
N ASP A 342 -12.61 14.19 24.27
CA ASP A 342 -13.60 13.68 25.23
C ASP A 342 -14.14 12.28 24.86
N THR A 343 -13.34 11.49 24.15
CA THR A 343 -13.66 10.11 23.79
C THR A 343 -12.60 9.18 24.37
N VAL A 344 -13.05 8.16 25.10
CA VAL A 344 -12.19 7.07 25.55
C VAL A 344 -12.30 5.93 24.56
N PHE A 345 -11.19 5.61 23.91
CA PHE A 345 -11.15 4.51 22.94
C PHE A 345 -10.66 3.23 23.60
N GLU A 346 -11.41 2.14 23.41
CA GLU A 346 -10.89 0.82 23.67
C GLU A 346 -10.20 0.28 22.41
N ILE A 347 -8.90 -0.04 22.53
CA ILE A 347 -8.14 -0.62 21.43
C ILE A 347 -8.35 -2.13 21.43
N ASP A 348 -8.89 -2.64 20.34
CA ASP A 348 -9.09 -4.07 20.14
C ASP A 348 -7.78 -4.75 19.71
N ARG A 349 -7.04 -4.11 18.80
CA ARG A 349 -5.80 -4.65 18.27
C ARG A 349 -4.82 -3.57 17.80
N ALA A 350 -3.52 -3.91 17.90
CA ALA A 350 -2.44 -3.14 17.31
C ALA A 350 -1.53 -4.09 16.51
N TRP A 351 -1.11 -3.66 15.32
CA TRP A 351 -0.20 -4.44 14.46
C TRP A 351 0.64 -3.54 13.57
N LYS A 352 1.62 -4.13 12.90
CA LYS A 352 2.41 -3.45 11.87
C LYS A 352 2.41 -4.25 10.56
N GLY A 353 2.65 -3.55 9.46
CA GLY A 353 2.85 -4.10 8.13
C GLY A 353 4.15 -3.59 7.52
N SER A 354 4.83 -4.43 6.74
CA SER A 354 6.04 -4.06 6.02
C SER A 354 5.68 -3.54 4.64
N LEU A 355 6.14 -2.34 4.34
CA LEU A 355 6.04 -1.68 3.04
C LEU A 355 7.39 -1.76 2.35
N GLY A 356 7.42 -2.01 1.06
CA GLY A 356 8.64 -1.92 0.27
C GLY A 356 8.89 -0.48 -0.18
N VAL A 357 10.02 0.09 0.20
CA VAL A 357 10.37 1.46 -0.14
C VAL A 357 11.66 1.48 -0.94
N THR A 358 11.59 2.04 -2.16
CA THR A 358 12.76 2.33 -3.01
C THR A 358 13.42 3.63 -2.57
N ARG A 359 14.69 3.86 -2.97
CA ARG A 359 15.46 5.01 -2.50
C ARG A 359 14.87 6.36 -2.91
N ASP A 360 14.18 6.39 -4.02
CA ASP A 360 13.54 7.57 -4.62
C ASP A 360 12.00 7.52 -4.58
N TRP A 361 11.43 6.57 -3.83
CA TRP A 361 10.00 6.38 -3.63
C TRP A 361 9.21 6.10 -4.91
N ASN A 362 9.84 5.59 -5.95
CA ASN A 362 9.17 5.21 -7.19
C ASN A 362 9.10 3.69 -7.32
N PRO A 363 7.96 3.14 -7.75
CA PRO A 363 7.84 1.70 -7.98
C PRO A 363 8.57 1.28 -9.26
N SER A 364 8.87 -0.01 -9.32
CA SER A 364 9.36 -0.68 -10.54
C SER A 364 8.40 -1.77 -10.96
N VAL A 365 7.95 -1.67 -12.22
CA VAL A 365 7.08 -2.64 -12.88
C VAL A 365 7.78 -3.09 -14.15
N SER A 366 8.42 -4.26 -14.13
CA SER A 366 9.31 -4.67 -15.21
C SER A 366 9.09 -6.10 -15.65
N TYR A 367 9.27 -6.37 -16.93
CA TYR A 367 9.25 -7.71 -17.51
C TYR A 367 10.21 -7.81 -18.70
N SER A 368 11.11 -8.77 -18.63
CA SER A 368 12.01 -9.12 -19.73
C SER A 368 11.52 -10.39 -20.42
N ALA A 369 11.05 -10.28 -21.65
CA ALA A 369 10.60 -11.41 -22.45
C ALA A 369 11.78 -12.39 -22.77
N GLU A 370 13.00 -11.85 -22.95
CA GLU A 370 14.19 -12.67 -23.20
C GLU A 370 14.58 -13.54 -22.01
N GLN A 371 14.43 -13.02 -20.81
CA GLN A 371 14.77 -13.74 -19.58
C GLN A 371 13.58 -14.50 -18.99
N GLY A 372 12.35 -14.17 -19.38
CA GLY A 372 11.15 -14.68 -18.74
C GLY A 372 10.98 -14.20 -17.29
N LEU A 373 11.63 -13.10 -16.90
CA LEU A 373 11.62 -12.58 -15.53
C LEU A 373 10.85 -11.27 -15.44
N GLY A 374 10.00 -11.13 -14.41
CA GLY A 374 9.28 -9.92 -14.12
C GLY A 374 9.32 -9.55 -12.63
N PHE A 375 9.18 -8.24 -12.34
CA PHE A 375 9.27 -7.70 -11.00
C PHE A 375 8.20 -6.63 -10.78
N ILE A 376 7.53 -6.69 -9.64
CA ILE A 376 6.59 -5.67 -9.17
C ILE A 376 6.90 -5.35 -7.72
N TYR A 377 7.39 -4.14 -7.44
CA TYR A 377 7.72 -3.70 -6.07
C TYR A 377 7.81 -2.17 -5.94
N GLY A 378 7.84 -1.68 -4.70
CA GLY A 378 8.22 -0.31 -4.37
C GLY A 378 7.06 0.68 -4.27
N PHE A 379 5.86 0.24 -3.92
CA PHE A 379 4.69 1.12 -3.83
C PHE A 379 4.68 2.06 -2.60
N GLY A 380 5.62 1.92 -1.66
CA GLY A 380 5.85 2.87 -0.57
C GLY A 380 4.65 3.11 0.37
N GLY A 381 3.63 2.25 0.36
CA GLY A 381 2.41 2.37 1.16
C GLY A 381 1.12 2.61 0.34
N ASN A 382 1.23 3.07 -0.89
CA ASN A 382 0.09 3.33 -1.78
C ASN A 382 -0.11 2.19 -2.80
N GLY A 383 -0.17 0.93 -2.34
CA GLY A 383 -0.14 -0.24 -3.22
C GLY A 383 -1.50 -0.88 -3.52
N VAL A 384 -2.59 -0.56 -2.83
CA VAL A 384 -3.86 -1.32 -2.96
C VAL A 384 -4.40 -1.26 -4.40
N GLY A 385 -4.61 -0.07 -4.96
CA GLY A 385 -4.99 0.12 -6.36
C GLY A 385 -3.83 -0.12 -7.34
N PRO A 386 -2.67 0.51 -7.13
CA PRO A 386 -1.54 0.40 -8.05
C PRO A 386 -1.03 -1.02 -8.31
N THR A 387 -1.18 -1.97 -7.39
CA THR A 387 -0.85 -3.38 -7.67
C THR A 387 -1.76 -4.01 -8.74
N ASN A 388 -3.03 -3.63 -8.80
CA ASN A 388 -3.95 -4.02 -9.86
C ASN A 388 -3.49 -3.44 -11.21
N LEU A 389 -3.17 -2.15 -11.25
CA LEU A 389 -2.68 -1.47 -12.44
C LEU A 389 -1.36 -2.08 -12.94
N ALA A 390 -0.41 -2.34 -12.04
CA ALA A 390 0.87 -2.98 -12.36
C ALA A 390 0.68 -4.40 -12.91
N ALA A 391 -0.24 -5.17 -12.35
CA ALA A 391 -0.57 -6.50 -12.84
C ALA A 391 -1.10 -6.47 -14.28
N ARG A 392 -2.05 -5.57 -14.58
CA ARG A 392 -2.54 -5.37 -15.96
C ARG A 392 -1.41 -4.98 -16.91
N THR A 393 -0.54 -4.08 -16.48
CA THR A 393 0.63 -3.64 -17.25
C THR A 393 1.55 -4.83 -17.60
N ILE A 394 1.89 -5.67 -16.61
CA ILE A 394 2.76 -6.83 -16.84
C ILE A 394 2.09 -7.86 -17.77
N VAL A 395 0.78 -8.08 -17.63
CA VAL A 395 0.05 -8.98 -18.52
C VAL A 395 0.07 -8.48 -19.96
N ASP A 396 -0.09 -7.18 -20.20
CA ASP A 396 0.03 -6.62 -21.54
C ASP A 396 1.43 -6.82 -22.11
N LYS A 397 2.48 -6.62 -21.30
CA LYS A 397 3.88 -6.90 -21.71
C LYS A 397 4.11 -8.40 -22.03
N ILE A 398 3.58 -9.32 -21.22
CA ILE A 398 3.67 -10.76 -21.45
C ILE A 398 2.95 -11.16 -22.74
N CYS A 399 1.80 -10.55 -23.02
CA CYS A 399 1.01 -10.80 -24.23
C CYS A 399 1.52 -10.05 -25.48
N GLY A 400 2.57 -9.25 -25.36
CA GLY A 400 3.10 -8.43 -26.46
C GLY A 400 2.14 -7.33 -26.92
N ARG A 401 1.27 -6.84 -26.05
CA ARG A 401 0.32 -5.76 -26.35
C ARG A 401 0.95 -4.41 -26.09
N TYR A 402 0.75 -3.48 -27.02
CA TYR A 402 1.15 -2.09 -26.88
C TYR A 402 -0.09 -1.27 -26.49
N THR A 403 -0.23 -0.96 -25.22
CA THR A 403 -1.34 -0.19 -24.65
C THR A 403 -0.84 1.03 -23.89
N GLU A 404 -1.74 1.91 -23.46
CA GLU A 404 -1.40 3.02 -22.57
C GLU A 404 -0.69 2.55 -21.28
N LEU A 405 -1.04 1.35 -20.79
CA LEU A 405 -0.42 0.79 -19.59
C LEU A 405 1.07 0.48 -19.80
N THR A 406 1.46 0.06 -21.01
CA THR A 406 2.86 -0.19 -21.34
C THR A 406 3.69 1.08 -21.56
N ALA A 407 3.04 2.27 -21.60
CA ALA A 407 3.68 3.57 -21.69
C ALA A 407 3.81 4.30 -20.33
N LEU A 408 3.34 3.70 -19.23
CA LEU A 408 3.40 4.31 -17.90
C LEU A 408 4.86 4.51 -17.43
N PRO A 409 5.17 5.58 -16.70
CA PRO A 409 6.55 5.98 -16.38
C PRO A 409 7.28 5.02 -15.43
N TRP A 410 6.58 4.15 -14.71
CA TRP A 410 7.16 3.12 -13.83
C TRP A 410 7.62 1.86 -14.58
N ASN A 411 7.31 1.75 -15.90
CA ASN A 411 7.70 0.60 -16.69
C ASN A 411 9.21 0.53 -16.88
N ASP A 412 9.79 -0.59 -16.45
CA ASP A 412 11.23 -0.85 -16.50
C ASP A 412 12.08 0.23 -15.80
N TYR A 413 11.44 1.01 -14.91
CA TYR A 413 12.11 2.04 -14.13
C TYR A 413 13.19 1.43 -13.23
N GLN A 414 14.39 2.02 -13.32
CA GLN A 414 15.56 1.54 -12.60
C GLN A 414 15.74 2.32 -11.29
N CYS A 415 15.13 1.82 -10.22
CA CYS A 415 15.28 2.43 -8.90
C CYS A 415 16.76 2.50 -8.48
N PRO A 416 17.22 3.62 -7.91
CA PRO A 416 18.53 3.73 -7.31
C PRO A 416 18.70 2.73 -6.14
N THR A 417 19.94 2.37 -5.85
CA THR A 417 20.24 1.51 -4.70
C THR A 417 20.33 2.31 -3.41
N TRP A 418 19.81 1.75 -2.32
CA TRP A 418 19.99 2.30 -1.01
C TRP A 418 21.45 2.29 -0.57
N GLU A 419 21.82 3.26 0.23
CA GLU A 419 23.13 3.34 0.87
C GLU A 419 23.40 2.07 1.70
N PRO A 420 24.66 1.65 1.85
CA PRO A 420 25.02 0.57 2.77
C PRO A 420 24.83 1.00 4.23
N GLU A 421 24.65 0.02 5.13
CA GLU A 421 24.70 0.29 6.56
C GLU A 421 26.13 0.72 6.99
N PRO A 422 26.28 1.61 7.97
CA PRO A 422 25.22 2.22 8.79
C PRO A 422 24.60 3.50 8.21
N PHE A 423 25.06 3.98 7.06
CA PHE A 423 24.65 5.28 6.50
C PHE A 423 23.14 5.34 6.22
N ARG A 424 22.57 4.25 5.71
CA ARG A 424 21.12 4.12 5.46
C ARG A 424 20.33 4.33 6.74
N TRP A 425 20.64 3.59 7.79
CA TRP A 425 19.95 3.69 9.07
C TRP A 425 20.09 5.08 9.69
N LEU A 426 21.31 5.64 9.71
CA LEU A 426 21.57 6.99 10.24
C LEU A 426 20.76 8.05 9.49
N GLY A 427 20.74 7.99 8.15
CA GLY A 427 19.97 8.90 7.32
C GLY A 427 18.47 8.85 7.62
N ILE A 428 17.90 7.64 7.63
CA ILE A 428 16.46 7.44 7.90
C ILE A 428 16.11 7.91 9.32
N GLN A 429 16.88 7.52 10.36
CA GLN A 429 16.61 7.94 11.74
C GLN A 429 16.72 9.46 11.92
N SER A 430 17.70 10.08 11.28
CA SER A 430 17.87 11.54 11.32
C SER A 430 16.70 12.27 10.71
N MET A 431 16.23 11.81 9.53
CA MET A 431 15.05 12.35 8.87
C MET A 431 13.81 12.28 9.76
N TYR A 432 13.51 11.11 10.33
CA TYR A 432 12.33 10.98 11.19
C TYR A 432 12.38 11.91 12.41
N LYS A 433 13.56 12.06 13.04
CA LYS A 433 13.73 13.00 14.15
C LYS A 433 13.52 14.46 13.71
N MET A 434 14.02 14.81 12.52
CA MET A 434 13.81 16.16 11.97
C MET A 434 12.33 16.43 11.67
N LEU A 435 11.62 15.52 11.02
CA LEU A 435 10.20 15.67 10.71
C LEU A 435 9.35 15.70 11.99
N ALA A 436 9.65 14.87 12.98
CA ALA A 436 8.98 14.92 14.29
C ALA A 436 9.21 16.25 15.02
N ALA A 437 10.43 16.80 14.95
CA ALA A 437 10.74 18.11 15.51
C ALA A 437 10.02 19.23 14.76
N ALA A 438 9.87 19.13 13.45
CA ALA A 438 9.12 20.10 12.63
C ALA A 438 7.64 20.14 13.04
N ASP A 439 6.98 18.98 13.13
CA ASP A 439 5.59 18.90 13.61
C ASP A 439 5.44 19.52 15.01
N LYS A 440 6.33 19.17 15.94
CA LYS A 440 6.29 19.71 17.30
C LYS A 440 6.44 21.24 17.35
N LEU A 441 7.30 21.81 16.50
CA LEU A 441 7.49 23.26 16.43
C LEU A 441 6.27 23.95 15.80
N GLU A 442 5.73 23.39 14.72
CA GLU A 442 4.55 23.93 14.04
C GLU A 442 3.34 23.99 14.98
N TYR A 443 3.09 22.93 15.75
CA TYR A 443 2.03 22.91 16.75
C TYR A 443 2.31 23.82 17.95
N GLY A 444 3.53 23.74 18.51
CA GLY A 444 3.89 24.46 19.74
C GLY A 444 4.00 25.97 19.57
N LEU A 445 4.54 26.44 18.45
CA LEU A 445 4.73 27.85 18.13
C LEU A 445 3.64 28.40 17.21
N LYS A 446 2.65 27.60 16.82
CA LYS A 446 1.57 27.98 15.88
C LYS A 446 2.12 28.64 14.63
N LEU A 447 3.11 27.98 14.00
CA LEU A 447 3.74 28.51 12.80
C LEU A 447 2.72 28.57 11.65
N LYS A 448 2.84 29.59 10.81
CA LYS A 448 2.01 29.79 9.61
C LYS A 448 2.56 29.04 8.39
N LYS A 449 3.83 28.64 8.45
CA LYS A 449 4.55 27.94 7.37
C LYS A 449 5.29 26.75 7.95
N SER A 450 5.58 25.77 7.09
CA SER A 450 6.39 24.63 7.45
C SER A 450 7.76 25.03 8.02
N ALA A 451 8.22 24.31 9.04
CA ALA A 451 9.52 24.54 9.66
C ALA A 451 10.62 24.46 8.59
N PHE A 452 11.52 25.44 8.55
CA PHE A 452 12.50 25.63 7.47
C PHE A 452 13.39 24.42 7.19
N PHE A 453 13.67 23.60 8.21
CA PHE A 453 14.49 22.39 8.06
C PHE A 453 13.70 21.17 7.58
N ALA A 454 12.37 21.22 7.55
CA ALA A 454 11.55 20.11 7.01
C ALA A 454 11.83 19.87 5.52
N GLY A 455 11.98 20.95 4.73
CA GLY A 455 12.40 20.84 3.33
C GLY A 455 13.76 20.15 3.15
N THR A 456 14.71 20.39 4.05
CA THR A 456 16.00 19.70 4.04
C THR A 456 15.84 18.19 4.33
N ALA A 457 14.95 17.83 5.26
CA ALA A 457 14.66 16.44 5.55
C ALA A 457 14.04 15.74 4.34
N TYR A 458 13.09 16.36 3.64
CA TYR A 458 12.49 15.83 2.41
C TYR A 458 13.53 15.61 1.31
N LYS A 459 14.45 16.57 1.07
CA LYS A 459 15.54 16.42 0.10
C LYS A 459 16.44 15.23 0.40
N ILE A 460 16.84 15.06 1.67
CA ILE A 460 17.70 13.94 2.09
C ILE A 460 17.04 12.59 1.82
N CYS A 461 15.73 12.47 2.01
CA CYS A 461 15.01 11.22 1.80
C CYS A 461 14.43 11.03 0.39
N GLY A 462 14.62 11.99 -0.51
CA GLY A 462 14.11 11.90 -1.88
C GLY A 462 12.57 12.04 -1.94
N LEU A 463 12.00 12.91 -1.10
CA LEU A 463 10.55 13.18 -1.04
C LEU A 463 10.21 14.60 -1.54
N ASP A 464 11.16 15.33 -2.12
CA ASP A 464 10.96 16.69 -2.67
C ASP A 464 10.72 16.72 -4.19
#